data_cbe9267a613e9c68d3dc9856c46cbf07
#
_entry.id   cbe9267a613e9c68d3dc9856c46cbf07
#
_cell.length_a   1.000
_cell.length_b   1.000
_cell.length_c   1.000
_cell.angle_alpha   90.00
_cell.angle_beta   90.00
_cell.angle_gamma   90.00
#
_symmetry.space_group_name_H-M   'P 1'
#
loop_
_entity.id
_entity.type
_entity.pdbx_description
1 polymer ?
#
loop_
_entity_poly.entity_id
_entity_poly.type
_entity_poly.pdbx_seq_one_letter_code
_entity_poly.pdbx_strand_id
1 'polypeptide(L)'
;LGANVKFIVGNKKKFTDQNVKNLKTNIFNRKINQNIFGNTNTVYINPMNSLLFVLKKIQNDKINLNKNFYIFTGSTVGVVPILGKGLYKGVIQKLGSVSVNIN
;
A
#
# COMPACT_ATOMS: atom_id res chain seq x y z
N LEU A 1 10.20 -8.87 -3.96
CA LEU A 1 9.03 -8.12 -4.46
C LEU A 1 7.68 -8.66 -4.01
N GLY A 2 7.62 -9.71 -3.21
CA GLY A 2 6.37 -10.34 -2.89
C GLY A 2 5.72 -11.03 -4.10
N ALA A 3 4.45 -11.39 -3.98
CA ALA A 3 3.72 -12.16 -4.99
C ALA A 3 2.82 -11.29 -5.89
N ASN A 4 3.27 -10.08 -6.21
CA ASN A 4 2.46 -9.13 -6.96
C ASN A 4 2.37 -9.52 -8.44
N VAL A 5 1.17 -9.80 -8.91
CA VAL A 5 0.87 -10.01 -10.33
C VAL A 5 0.39 -8.71 -10.96
N LYS A 6 -0.48 -8.00 -10.26
CA LYS A 6 -1.03 -6.69 -10.67
C LYS A 6 -1.14 -5.77 -9.47
N PHE A 7 -1.16 -4.47 -9.73
CA PHE A 7 -1.38 -3.47 -8.69
C PHE A 7 -2.23 -2.32 -9.23
N ILE A 8 -2.89 -1.62 -8.33
CA ILE A 8 -3.77 -0.49 -8.65
C ILE A 8 -3.19 0.73 -7.97
N VAL A 9 -2.99 1.79 -8.74
CA VAL A 9 -2.39 3.04 -8.25
C VAL A 9 -3.48 4.11 -8.16
N GLY A 10 -3.62 4.69 -6.98
CA GLY A 10 -4.51 5.81 -6.75
C GLY A 10 -3.92 7.14 -7.21
N ASN A 11 -4.60 8.22 -6.83
CA ASN A 11 -4.12 9.56 -7.16
C ASN A 11 -2.81 9.88 -6.45
N LYS A 12 -1.91 10.52 -7.16
CA LYS A 12 -0.62 10.94 -6.59
C LYS A 12 -0.82 12.01 -5.52
N LYS A 13 -0.08 11.89 -4.43
CA LYS A 13 -0.02 12.89 -3.37
C LYS A 13 1.42 13.32 -3.18
N LYS A 14 1.61 14.59 -2.84
CA LYS A 14 2.94 15.11 -2.50
C LYS A 14 3.43 14.37 -1.26
N PHE A 15 4.65 13.83 -1.34
CA PHE A 15 5.23 13.10 -0.24
C PHE A 15 5.68 14.04 0.87
N THR A 16 5.27 13.73 2.10
CA THR A 16 5.86 14.26 3.33
C THR A 16 5.85 13.12 4.37
N ASP A 17 6.81 13.13 5.29
CA ASP A 17 6.87 12.10 6.33
C ASP A 17 5.56 12.03 7.15
N GLN A 18 4.96 13.17 7.44
CA GLN A 18 3.72 13.26 8.22
C GLN A 18 2.51 12.65 7.50
N ASN A 19 2.56 12.58 6.16
CA ASN A 19 1.45 12.04 5.38
C ASN A 19 1.33 10.53 5.45
N VAL A 20 2.33 9.82 5.99
CA VAL A 20 2.36 8.35 5.94
C VAL A 20 2.43 7.68 7.32
N LYS A 21 2.60 8.44 8.40
CA LYS A 21 2.68 7.89 9.75
C LYS A 21 1.30 7.78 10.38
N ASN A 22 1.04 6.67 11.03
CA ASN A 22 -0.14 6.44 11.88
C ASN A 22 -1.45 6.79 11.18
N LEU A 23 -1.59 6.39 9.93
CA LEU A 23 -2.82 6.58 9.18
C LEU A 23 -3.65 5.30 9.24
N LYS A 24 -4.94 5.45 9.50
CA LYS A 24 -5.88 4.34 9.49
C LYS A 24 -6.10 3.88 8.05
N THR A 25 -6.14 2.57 7.86
CA THR A 25 -6.40 1.95 6.57
C THR A 25 -7.58 1.00 6.66
N ASN A 26 -8.25 0.81 5.54
CA ASN A 26 -9.42 -0.04 5.49
C ASN A 26 -9.56 -0.64 4.09
N ILE A 27 -9.79 -1.94 4.01
CA ILE A 27 -10.20 -2.61 2.78
C ILE A 27 -11.55 -3.25 3.02
N PHE A 28 -12.52 -2.99 2.14
CA PHE A 28 -13.86 -3.50 2.34
C PHE A 28 -14.58 -3.81 1.03
N ASN A 29 -15.51 -4.76 1.13
CA ASN A 29 -16.50 -5.08 0.11
C ASN A 29 -17.87 -5.14 0.80
N ARG A 30 -18.71 -4.15 0.54
CA ARG A 30 -20.02 -4.03 1.22
C ARG A 30 -21.01 -5.12 0.80
N LYS A 31 -20.88 -5.61 -0.42
CA LYS A 31 -21.79 -6.65 -0.94
C LYS A 31 -21.76 -7.92 -0.10
N ILE A 32 -20.59 -8.29 0.42
CA ILE A 32 -20.42 -9.51 1.23
C ILE A 32 -20.06 -9.19 2.69
N ASN A 33 -20.21 -7.94 3.09
CA ASN A 33 -19.91 -7.49 4.46
C ASN A 33 -18.49 -7.83 4.91
N GLN A 34 -17.53 -7.77 4.01
CA GLN A 34 -16.12 -7.95 4.33
C GLN A 34 -15.51 -6.58 4.65
N ASN A 35 -14.83 -6.48 5.78
CA ASN A 35 -14.26 -5.21 6.23
C ASN A 35 -13.03 -5.46 7.09
N ILE A 36 -11.88 -4.97 6.63
CA ILE A 36 -10.60 -5.21 7.29
C ILE A 36 -9.93 -3.89 7.55
N PHE A 37 -9.50 -3.67 8.79
CA PHE A 37 -8.86 -2.46 9.24
C PHE A 37 -7.37 -2.68 9.45
N GLY A 38 -6.60 -1.64 9.25
CA GLY A 38 -5.17 -1.63 9.50
C GLY A 38 -4.66 -0.23 9.78
N ASN A 39 -3.35 -0.09 9.77
CA ASN A 39 -2.69 1.18 10.01
C ASN A 39 -1.34 1.19 9.29
N THR A 40 -0.91 2.34 8.83
CA THR A 40 0.39 2.47 8.17
C THR A 40 1.56 2.12 9.09
N ASN A 41 1.37 2.21 10.40
CA ASN A 41 2.42 1.83 11.37
C ASN A 41 2.70 0.33 11.40
N THR A 42 1.86 -0.51 10.79
CA THR A 42 2.16 -1.96 10.66
C THR A 42 3.25 -2.23 9.63
N VAL A 43 3.58 -1.24 8.80
CA VAL A 43 4.62 -1.36 7.77
C VAL A 43 5.94 -0.88 8.38
N TYR A 44 6.67 -1.79 9.01
CA TYR A 44 8.00 -1.55 9.61
C TYR A 44 8.03 -0.27 10.46
N ILE A 45 7.08 -0.17 11.42
CA ILE A 45 6.81 0.98 12.29
C ILE A 45 6.12 2.12 11.51
N ASN A 46 6.61 2.47 10.35
CA ASN A 46 5.93 3.31 9.37
C ASN A 46 6.55 3.09 7.97
N PRO A 47 5.80 3.43 6.91
CA PRO A 47 6.29 3.17 5.54
C PRO A 47 7.60 3.88 5.20
N MET A 48 7.93 4.96 5.90
CA MET A 48 9.19 5.68 5.69
C MET A 48 10.40 4.81 5.99
N ASN A 49 10.32 3.98 7.03
CA ASN A 49 11.40 3.05 7.38
C ASN A 49 11.63 2.02 6.26
N SER A 50 10.56 1.49 5.69
CA SER A 50 10.67 0.59 4.53
C SER A 50 11.31 1.27 3.33
N LEU A 51 10.89 2.48 3.03
CA LEU A 51 11.45 3.25 1.92
C LEU A 51 12.96 3.47 2.11
N LEU A 52 13.36 3.91 3.29
CA LEU A 52 14.80 4.14 3.60
C LEU A 52 15.61 2.86 3.50
N PHE A 53 15.06 1.73 3.96
CA PHE A 53 15.72 0.43 3.84
C PHE A 53 15.99 0.08 2.38
N VAL A 54 14.98 0.22 1.51
CA VAL A 54 15.11 -0.09 0.09
C VAL A 54 16.10 0.85 -0.60
N LEU A 55 16.04 2.16 -0.31
CA LEU A 55 16.96 3.13 -0.89
C LEU A 55 18.41 2.86 -0.50
N LYS A 56 18.65 2.47 0.76
CA LYS A 56 19.99 2.07 1.21
C LYS A 56 20.49 0.84 0.46
N LYS A 57 19.62 -0.15 0.27
CA LYS A 57 20.00 -1.36 -0.46
C LYS A 57 20.33 -1.05 -1.91
N ILE A 58 19.56 -0.20 -2.57
CA ILE A 58 19.84 0.25 -3.93
C ILE A 58 21.20 0.93 -4.00
N GLN A 59 21.51 1.80 -3.06
CA GLN A 59 22.79 2.48 -2.99
C GLN A 59 23.95 1.51 -2.75
N ASN A 60 23.80 0.60 -1.79
CA ASN A 60 24.85 -0.37 -1.44
C ASN A 60 25.12 -1.36 -2.58
N ASP A 61 24.08 -1.80 -3.27
CA ASP A 61 24.19 -2.75 -4.38
C ASP A 61 24.53 -2.04 -5.70
N LYS A 62 24.66 -0.72 -5.69
CA LYS A 62 24.98 0.12 -6.86
C LYS A 62 24.03 -0.10 -8.02
N ILE A 63 22.73 -0.27 -7.72
CA ILE A 63 21.69 -0.43 -8.72
C ILE A 63 21.48 0.92 -9.41
N ASN A 64 21.61 0.94 -10.75
CA ASN A 64 21.41 2.15 -11.52
C ASN A 64 19.91 2.33 -11.79
N LEU A 65 19.36 3.45 -11.30
CA LEU A 65 17.96 3.82 -11.49
C LEU A 65 17.90 5.05 -12.41
N ASN A 66 17.71 4.80 -13.69
CA ASN A 66 17.61 5.87 -14.69
C ASN A 66 16.17 6.09 -15.20
N LYS A 67 15.18 5.46 -14.57
CA LYS A 67 13.76 5.55 -14.93
C LYS A 67 12.93 5.70 -13.66
N ASN A 68 11.69 6.17 -13.82
CA ASN A 68 10.73 6.15 -12.74
C ASN A 68 10.42 4.72 -12.33
N PHE A 69 10.24 4.50 -11.05
CA PHE A 69 9.97 3.18 -10.49
C PHE A 69 9.00 3.30 -9.32
N TYR A 70 8.41 2.17 -8.94
CA TYR A 70 7.54 2.07 -7.78
C TYR A 70 8.23 1.27 -6.68
N ILE A 71 8.07 1.71 -5.45
CA ILE A 71 8.52 0.97 -4.26
C ILE A 71 7.28 0.58 -3.46
N PHE A 72 7.12 -0.72 -3.22
CA PHE A 72 6.07 -1.25 -2.35
C PHE A 72 6.64 -1.39 -0.95
N THR A 73 6.13 -0.60 -0.02
CA THR A 73 6.67 -0.55 1.35
C THR A 73 6.14 -1.68 2.23
N GLY A 74 5.07 -2.32 1.85
CA GLY A 74 4.45 -3.41 2.57
C GLY A 74 2.94 -3.25 2.70
N SER A 75 2.30 -4.21 3.37
CA SER A 75 0.85 -4.18 3.56
C SER A 75 0.48 -3.59 4.92
N THR A 76 -0.52 -2.74 4.94
CA THR A 76 -1.06 -2.17 6.18
C THR A 76 -2.11 -3.07 6.83
N VAL A 77 -2.62 -4.03 6.09
CA VAL A 77 -3.70 -4.94 6.53
C VAL A 77 -3.33 -6.42 6.42
N GLY A 78 -2.10 -6.72 6.00
CA GLY A 78 -1.69 -8.10 5.73
C GLY A 78 -2.22 -8.61 4.40
N VAL A 79 -2.34 -9.92 4.27
CA VAL A 79 -2.93 -10.56 3.10
C VAL A 79 -4.44 -10.65 3.30
N VAL A 80 -5.19 -10.10 2.35
CA VAL A 80 -6.65 -10.07 2.41
C VAL A 80 -7.19 -11.06 1.39
N PRO A 81 -7.88 -12.13 1.82
CA PRO A 81 -8.49 -13.07 0.87
C PRO A 81 -9.68 -12.42 0.16
N ILE A 82 -9.86 -12.77 -1.09
CA ILE A 82 -11.06 -12.38 -1.85
C ILE A 82 -12.14 -13.42 -1.57
N LEU A 83 -13.10 -13.06 -0.71
CA LEU A 83 -14.14 -13.98 -0.26
C LEU A 83 -15.36 -14.00 -1.18
N GLY A 84 -15.47 -13.06 -2.11
CA GLY A 84 -16.58 -13.00 -3.04
C GLY A 84 -16.41 -11.91 -4.07
N LYS A 85 -17.37 -11.88 -4.99
CA LYS A 85 -17.41 -10.89 -6.07
C LYS A 85 -17.87 -9.53 -5.56
N GLY A 86 -17.65 -8.51 -6.35
CA GLY A 86 -18.12 -7.15 -6.09
C GLY A 86 -16.99 -6.16 -5.99
N LEU A 87 -17.31 -4.96 -5.55
CA LEU A 87 -16.37 -3.85 -5.48
C LEU A 87 -15.57 -3.92 -4.17
N TYR A 88 -14.26 -4.04 -4.31
CA TYR A 88 -13.33 -3.86 -3.20
C TYR A 88 -12.78 -2.45 -3.23
N LYS A 89 -12.86 -1.76 -2.10
CA LYS A 89 -12.30 -0.43 -1.94
C LYS A 89 -11.27 -0.43 -0.83
N GLY A 90 -10.10 0.11 -1.14
CA GLY A 90 -9.04 0.33 -0.17
C GLY A 90 -8.90 1.82 0.10
N VAL A 91 -8.87 2.20 1.37
CA VAL A 91 -8.79 3.60 1.80
C VAL A 91 -7.61 3.76 2.74
N ILE A 92 -6.82 4.80 2.51
CA ILE A 92 -5.83 5.28 3.47
C ILE A 92 -6.28 6.67 3.92
N GLN A 93 -6.49 6.83 5.22
CA GLN A 93 -6.90 8.09 5.83
C GLN A 93 -6.04 9.24 5.31
N LYS A 94 -6.67 10.32 4.87
CA LYS A 94 -6.02 11.54 4.36
C LYS A 94 -5.27 11.40 3.03
N LEU A 95 -5.02 10.17 2.56
CA LEU A 95 -4.29 9.96 1.31
C LEU A 95 -5.19 9.61 0.14
N GLY A 96 -6.32 9.00 0.40
CA GLY A 96 -7.27 8.68 -0.65
C GLY A 96 -7.67 7.22 -0.71
N SER A 97 -8.19 6.80 -1.85
CA SER A 97 -8.71 5.46 -2.02
C SER A 97 -8.44 4.92 -3.42
N VAL A 98 -8.47 3.60 -3.52
CA VAL A 98 -8.46 2.88 -4.79
C VAL A 98 -9.59 1.85 -4.74
N SER A 99 -10.08 1.43 -5.89
CA SER A 99 -11.10 0.39 -5.94
C SER A 99 -10.90 -0.51 -7.15
N VAL A 100 -11.38 -1.74 -7.01
CA VAL A 100 -11.37 -2.74 -8.06
C VAL A 100 -12.64 -3.57 -7.97
N ASN A 101 -13.23 -3.88 -9.11
CA ASN A 101 -14.39 -4.74 -9.18
C ASN A 101 -13.96 -6.17 -9.51
N ILE A 102 -14.34 -7.11 -8.66
CA ILE A 102 -14.09 -8.54 -8.86
C ILE A 102 -15.35 -9.16 -9.47
N ASN A 103 -15.20 -9.65 -10.67
CA ASN A 103 -16.31 -10.27 -11.43
C ASN A 103 -16.39 -11.78 -11.23
#